data_54374da6bf7df6842a9d5bdda3d83dfd
#
_entry.id   54374da6bf7df6842a9d5bdda3d83dfd
#
_cell.length_a   1.000
_cell.length_b   1.000
_cell.length_c   1.000
_cell.angle_alpha   90.00
_cell.angle_beta   90.00
_cell.angle_gamma   90.00
#
_symmetry.space_group_name_H-M   'P 1'
#
loop_
_entity.id
_entity.type
_entity.pdbx_description
1 polymer ?
#
loop_
_entity_poly.entity_id
_entity_poly.type
_entity_poly.pdbx_seq_one_letter_code
_entity_poly.pdbx_strand_id
1 'polypeptide(L)'
;MPDPSTPTGTPSAPPPTTSTGTPSAPPPATRPADAEPVPVPGKPVSAEPVAARPVTAPGPPTGSGRAVLIADTALALLAERGMRGLTHRAVDEAAGLPPGSTSNHARTRLALLEAANERLATREARALAVTELPDPAGGPDAVADALAPVLHGYLTGHRELLVCRYELALEATRRPELRHRYDEAGRRFREPLLALVTALGSPDPRRHTLSLIAWSDGMMFACVAGSHHAEVPTPDQLRDGLRELLTGMVGAGPPDDRR
;
A
#
# COMPACT_ATOMS: atom_id res chain seq x y z
N MET A 1 61.57 -22.52 -20.59
CA MET A 1 61.67 -23.96 -20.93
C MET A 1 61.06 -24.74 -19.79
N PRO A 2 60.34 -25.83 -20.05
CA PRO A 2 58.96 -25.87 -20.51
C PRO A 2 58.04 -26.53 -19.46
N ASP A 3 56.78 -26.22 -19.62
CA ASP A 3 55.58 -27.03 -19.32
C ASP A 3 55.79 -28.54 -19.74
N PRO A 4 55.06 -29.54 -19.26
CA PRO A 4 53.62 -29.64 -19.40
C PRO A 4 52.89 -30.47 -18.32
N SER A 5 51.56 -30.32 -18.16
CA SER A 5 50.65 -31.46 -18.05
C SER A 5 49.20 -30.99 -17.92
N THR A 6 48.48 -31.07 -19.01
CA THR A 6 47.03 -31.12 -19.12
C THR A 6 46.53 -32.53 -18.79
N PRO A 7 45.38 -32.71 -18.13
CA PRO A 7 44.56 -33.90 -18.33
C PRO A 7 43.22 -33.56 -19.02
N THR A 8 43.02 -34.28 -20.08
CA THR A 8 41.87 -34.52 -20.90
C THR A 8 40.66 -34.97 -20.09
N GLY A 9 39.57 -34.16 -20.09
CA GLY A 9 38.29 -34.54 -19.53
C GLY A 9 37.36 -35.10 -20.59
N THR A 10 36.85 -36.27 -20.38
CA THR A 10 35.90 -37.04 -21.19
C THR A 10 34.52 -36.37 -21.24
N PRO A 11 33.80 -36.38 -22.37
CA PRO A 11 32.46 -35.84 -22.46
C PRO A 11 31.43 -36.76 -21.82
N SER A 12 30.61 -36.19 -20.93
CA SER A 12 29.46 -36.84 -20.26
C SER A 12 28.27 -36.95 -21.18
N ALA A 13 27.61 -38.10 -21.20
CA ALA A 13 26.45 -38.46 -21.99
C ALA A 13 25.18 -37.69 -21.58
N PRO A 14 24.20 -37.48 -22.51
CA PRO A 14 22.93 -36.80 -22.21
C PRO A 14 21.97 -37.71 -21.41
N PRO A 15 21.08 -37.13 -20.60
CA PRO A 15 20.09 -37.88 -19.83
C PRO A 15 18.94 -38.44 -20.72
N PRO A 16 18.25 -39.50 -20.27
CA PRO A 16 17.22 -40.16 -21.07
C PRO A 16 15.92 -39.33 -21.12
N THR A 17 15.30 -39.36 -22.29
CA THR A 17 13.99 -38.82 -22.62
C THR A 17 12.88 -39.55 -21.87
N THR A 18 12.14 -38.84 -21.00
CA THR A 18 10.92 -39.37 -20.37
C THR A 18 9.71 -39.18 -21.28
N SER A 19 9.03 -40.31 -21.42
CA SER A 19 7.81 -40.54 -22.16
C SER A 19 6.63 -39.65 -21.79
N THR A 20 5.98 -39.11 -22.82
CA THR A 20 4.73 -38.36 -22.78
C THR A 20 3.58 -39.25 -22.37
N GLY A 21 3.07 -39.08 -21.16
CA GLY A 21 1.79 -39.66 -20.70
C GLY A 21 0.63 -38.73 -21.04
N THR A 22 -0.27 -39.16 -21.87
CA THR A 22 -1.55 -38.51 -22.22
C THR A 22 -2.46 -38.37 -20.98
N PRO A 23 -2.98 -37.19 -20.64
CA PRO A 23 -3.95 -37.07 -19.54
C PRO A 23 -5.31 -37.62 -19.96
N SER A 24 -5.83 -38.57 -19.16
CA SER A 24 -7.16 -39.13 -19.25
C SER A 24 -8.23 -38.09 -18.90
N ALA A 25 -9.31 -38.08 -19.70
CA ALA A 25 -10.46 -37.21 -19.53
C ALA A 25 -11.24 -37.49 -18.24
N PRO A 26 -11.84 -36.50 -17.57
CA PRO A 26 -12.70 -36.71 -16.40
C PRO A 26 -14.07 -37.28 -16.79
N PRO A 27 -14.72 -38.07 -15.89
CA PRO A 27 -16.04 -38.65 -16.14
C PRO A 27 -17.15 -37.58 -16.10
N PRO A 28 -18.30 -37.86 -16.77
CA PRO A 28 -19.41 -36.91 -16.86
C PRO A 28 -20.16 -36.76 -15.54
N ALA A 29 -20.53 -35.50 -15.23
CA ALA A 29 -21.29 -35.14 -14.04
C ALA A 29 -22.71 -35.74 -14.06
N THR A 30 -23.05 -36.44 -13.01
CA THR A 30 -24.41 -37.00 -12.75
C THR A 30 -25.35 -35.83 -12.36
N ARG A 31 -26.44 -35.71 -13.07
CA ARG A 31 -27.59 -34.85 -12.79
C ARG A 31 -28.32 -35.37 -11.56
N PRO A 32 -28.65 -34.57 -10.56
CA PRO A 32 -29.65 -34.93 -9.57
C PRO A 32 -31.05 -34.70 -10.13
N ALA A 33 -31.88 -35.77 -10.03
CA ALA A 33 -33.30 -35.76 -10.34
C ALA A 33 -34.08 -35.17 -9.16
N ASP A 34 -35.20 -34.53 -9.51
CA ASP A 34 -36.39 -34.31 -8.68
C ASP A 34 -36.24 -33.44 -7.42
N ALA A 35 -36.46 -32.12 -7.60
CA ALA A 35 -36.92 -31.23 -6.55
C ALA A 35 -38.37 -30.82 -6.82
N GLU A 36 -39.26 -31.16 -5.89
CA GLU A 36 -40.66 -30.78 -5.89
C GLU A 36 -40.87 -29.26 -5.86
N PRO A 37 -41.96 -28.72 -6.45
CA PRO A 37 -42.24 -27.30 -6.48
C PRO A 37 -42.75 -26.80 -5.13
N VAL A 38 -42.08 -25.79 -4.59
CA VAL A 38 -42.48 -25.02 -3.40
C VAL A 38 -43.68 -24.13 -3.76
N PRO A 39 -44.74 -24.05 -2.94
CA PRO A 39 -45.91 -23.26 -3.24
C PRO A 39 -45.65 -21.76 -3.12
N VAL A 40 -46.11 -21.00 -4.11
CA VAL A 40 -46.05 -19.54 -4.20
C VAL A 40 -47.12 -18.93 -3.30
N PRO A 41 -46.83 -18.03 -2.36
CA PRO A 41 -47.84 -17.27 -1.64
C PRO A 41 -48.24 -15.98 -2.39
N GLY A 42 -49.55 -15.83 -2.54
CA GLY A 42 -50.30 -14.58 -2.43
C GLY A 42 -49.98 -13.40 -3.37
N LYS A 43 -51.02 -12.93 -4.06
CA LYS A 43 -51.14 -11.76 -4.91
C LYS A 43 -50.47 -10.52 -4.30
N PRO A 44 -49.83 -9.65 -5.14
CA PRO A 44 -49.37 -8.35 -4.68
C PRO A 44 -50.53 -7.42 -4.39
N VAL A 45 -50.54 -6.86 -3.18
CA VAL A 45 -51.36 -5.73 -2.79
C VAL A 45 -50.84 -4.49 -3.55
N SER A 46 -51.72 -3.84 -4.28
CA SER A 46 -51.42 -2.57 -4.98
C SER A 46 -51.01 -1.51 -3.95
N ALA A 47 -49.73 -1.21 -3.88
CA ALA A 47 -49.23 -0.02 -3.19
C ALA A 47 -49.30 1.16 -4.16
N GLU A 48 -50.00 2.20 -3.78
CA GLU A 48 -50.04 3.47 -4.50
C GLU A 48 -48.61 4.04 -4.61
N PRO A 49 -48.26 4.73 -5.72
CA PRO A 49 -46.92 5.33 -5.85
C PRO A 49 -46.82 6.52 -4.91
N VAL A 50 -46.04 6.34 -3.83
CA VAL A 50 -45.54 7.46 -3.05
C VAL A 50 -44.64 8.29 -3.97
N ALA A 51 -45.10 9.53 -4.27
CA ALA A 51 -44.34 10.47 -5.08
C ALA A 51 -42.94 10.65 -4.47
N ALA A 52 -41.91 10.15 -5.18
CA ALA A 52 -40.54 10.38 -4.85
C ALA A 52 -40.23 11.86 -4.86
N ARG A 53 -39.97 12.47 -3.69
CA ARG A 53 -39.42 13.83 -3.59
C ARG A 53 -38.14 13.84 -4.42
N PRO A 54 -37.90 14.83 -5.28
CA PRO A 54 -36.67 14.95 -6.02
C PRO A 54 -35.54 15.08 -5.01
N VAL A 55 -34.64 14.10 -5.00
CA VAL A 55 -33.36 14.19 -4.29
C VAL A 55 -32.58 15.28 -5.01
N THR A 56 -32.52 16.44 -4.40
CA THR A 56 -31.68 17.54 -4.89
C THR A 56 -30.25 17.04 -4.99
N ALA A 57 -29.70 17.04 -6.19
CA ALA A 57 -28.29 16.70 -6.38
C ALA A 57 -27.44 17.56 -5.43
N PRO A 58 -26.44 17.01 -4.74
CA PRO A 58 -25.59 17.80 -3.87
C PRO A 58 -25.00 18.95 -4.69
N GLY A 59 -25.19 20.17 -4.19
CA GLY A 59 -24.64 21.38 -4.83
C GLY A 59 -23.11 21.28 -4.95
N PRO A 60 -22.49 22.11 -5.80
CA PRO A 60 -21.04 22.07 -5.98
C PRO A 60 -20.34 22.19 -4.62
N PRO A 61 -19.29 21.39 -4.36
CA PRO A 61 -18.62 21.36 -3.08
C PRO A 61 -18.13 22.76 -2.69
N THR A 62 -18.30 23.14 -1.42
CA THR A 62 -17.75 24.36 -0.83
C THR A 62 -16.22 24.40 -0.97
N GLY A 63 -15.57 25.56 -0.78
CA GLY A 63 -14.14 25.73 -1.03
C GLY A 63 -13.25 24.64 -0.43
N SER A 64 -13.52 24.19 0.81
CA SER A 64 -12.80 23.07 1.44
C SER A 64 -13.07 21.73 0.74
N GLY A 65 -14.32 21.42 0.40
CA GLY A 65 -14.67 20.18 -0.31
C GLY A 65 -14.08 20.13 -1.73
N ARG A 66 -13.96 21.29 -2.41
CA ARG A 66 -13.34 21.38 -3.73
C ARG A 66 -11.82 21.12 -3.67
N ALA A 67 -11.15 21.62 -2.64
CA ALA A 67 -9.74 21.37 -2.41
C ALA A 67 -9.46 19.86 -2.25
N VAL A 68 -10.27 19.19 -1.43
CA VAL A 68 -10.20 17.76 -1.22
C VAL A 68 -10.45 16.99 -2.51
N LEU A 69 -11.47 17.36 -3.28
CA LEU A 69 -11.79 16.74 -4.58
C LEU A 69 -10.61 16.85 -5.56
N ILE A 70 -10.03 18.05 -5.70
CA ILE A 70 -8.86 18.28 -6.55
C ILE A 70 -7.68 17.40 -6.13
N ALA A 71 -7.38 17.34 -4.84
CA ALA A 71 -6.27 16.56 -4.33
C ALA A 71 -6.50 15.04 -4.48
N ASP A 72 -7.72 14.54 -4.21
CA ASP A 72 -8.07 13.13 -4.43
C ASP A 72 -8.00 12.76 -5.92
N THR A 73 -8.50 13.63 -6.81
CA THR A 73 -8.40 13.42 -8.26
C THR A 73 -6.95 13.44 -8.75
N ALA A 74 -6.11 14.31 -8.16
CA ALA A 74 -4.68 14.33 -8.45
C ALA A 74 -4.00 13.01 -8.07
N LEU A 75 -4.34 12.42 -6.92
CA LEU A 75 -3.85 11.10 -6.52
C LEU A 75 -4.33 9.99 -7.47
N ALA A 76 -5.60 10.01 -7.87
CA ALA A 76 -6.12 9.02 -8.81
C ALA A 76 -5.38 9.08 -10.16
N LEU A 77 -5.13 10.29 -10.69
CA LEU A 77 -4.37 10.48 -11.92
C LEU A 77 -2.89 10.06 -11.76
N LEU A 78 -2.28 10.31 -10.62
CA LEU A 78 -0.92 9.84 -10.33
C LEU A 78 -0.86 8.31 -10.34
N ALA A 79 -1.81 7.65 -9.69
CA ALA A 79 -1.85 6.20 -9.62
C ALA A 79 -2.08 5.55 -11.00
N GLU A 80 -2.95 6.15 -11.84
CA GLU A 80 -3.35 5.60 -13.13
C GLU A 80 -2.37 5.96 -14.26
N ARG A 81 -1.87 7.23 -14.29
CA ARG A 81 -1.15 7.81 -15.45
C ARG A 81 0.25 8.29 -15.10
N GLY A 82 0.67 8.12 -13.85
CA GLY A 82 1.96 8.58 -13.35
C GLY A 82 2.13 10.09 -13.37
N MET A 83 3.34 10.53 -13.07
CA MET A 83 3.70 11.96 -12.96
C MET A 83 3.41 12.77 -14.24
N ARG A 84 3.55 12.15 -15.42
CA ARG A 84 3.30 12.83 -16.70
C ARG A 84 1.81 13.08 -16.96
N GLY A 85 0.93 12.21 -16.46
CA GLY A 85 -0.52 12.34 -16.61
C GLY A 85 -1.14 13.40 -15.70
N LEU A 86 -0.44 13.80 -14.64
CA LEU A 86 -0.93 14.83 -13.72
C LEU A 86 -0.74 16.24 -14.28
N THR A 87 -1.82 16.83 -14.77
CA THR A 87 -1.87 18.24 -15.22
C THR A 87 -3.11 18.92 -14.66
N HIS A 88 -3.10 20.24 -14.51
CA HIS A 88 -4.28 20.99 -14.04
C HIS A 88 -5.53 20.70 -14.89
N ARG A 89 -5.36 20.65 -16.22
CA ARG A 89 -6.45 20.33 -17.13
C ARG A 89 -6.98 18.90 -16.93
N ALA A 90 -6.10 17.93 -16.77
CA ALA A 90 -6.50 16.55 -16.53
C ALA A 90 -7.25 16.39 -15.20
N VAL A 91 -6.86 17.16 -14.17
CA VAL A 91 -7.57 17.18 -12.87
C VAL A 91 -8.95 17.83 -13.03
N ASP A 92 -9.06 18.99 -13.71
CA ASP A 92 -10.37 19.61 -13.96
C ASP A 92 -11.31 18.65 -14.71
N GLU A 93 -10.82 18.01 -15.75
CA GLU A 93 -11.58 17.07 -16.58
C GLU A 93 -12.02 15.84 -15.77
N ALA A 94 -11.10 15.19 -15.06
CA ALA A 94 -11.39 14.00 -14.28
C ALA A 94 -12.27 14.27 -13.04
N ALA A 95 -12.18 15.48 -12.46
CA ALA A 95 -13.01 15.91 -11.34
C ALA A 95 -14.39 16.45 -11.76
N GLY A 96 -14.67 16.58 -13.06
CA GLY A 96 -15.89 17.19 -13.56
C GLY A 96 -16.00 18.69 -13.21
N LEU A 97 -14.86 19.38 -13.10
CA LEU A 97 -14.79 20.79 -12.73
C LEU A 97 -14.69 21.68 -13.97
N PRO A 98 -15.20 22.93 -13.90
CA PRO A 98 -14.96 23.92 -14.94
C PRO A 98 -13.47 24.13 -15.19
N PRO A 99 -13.04 24.36 -16.47
CA PRO A 99 -11.65 24.64 -16.80
C PRO A 99 -11.08 25.78 -15.96
N GLY A 100 -9.86 25.58 -15.42
CA GLY A 100 -9.18 26.55 -14.58
C GLY A 100 -9.49 26.45 -13.07
N SER A 101 -10.41 25.56 -12.67
CA SER A 101 -10.74 25.36 -11.25
C SER A 101 -9.54 24.92 -10.45
N THR A 102 -8.78 23.95 -10.95
CA THR A 102 -7.54 23.47 -10.32
C THR A 102 -6.49 24.57 -10.25
N SER A 103 -6.31 25.36 -11.32
CA SER A 103 -5.38 26.49 -11.34
C SER A 103 -5.74 27.60 -10.35
N ASN A 104 -7.03 27.80 -10.09
CA ASN A 104 -7.48 28.74 -9.05
C ASN A 104 -7.14 28.27 -7.64
N HIS A 105 -7.07 26.95 -7.42
CA HIS A 105 -6.74 26.36 -6.13
C HIS A 105 -5.23 26.13 -5.95
N ALA A 106 -4.58 25.57 -6.94
CA ALA A 106 -3.15 25.28 -6.98
C ALA A 106 -2.56 25.94 -8.25
N ARG A 107 -2.03 27.16 -8.12
CA ARG A 107 -1.63 27.98 -9.27
C ARG A 107 -0.47 27.41 -10.08
N THR A 108 0.39 26.60 -9.44
CA THR A 108 1.58 26.03 -10.07
C THR A 108 1.52 24.51 -10.01
N ARG A 109 2.30 23.84 -10.87
CA ARG A 109 2.48 22.40 -10.79
C ARG A 109 3.02 21.98 -9.42
N LEU A 110 3.94 22.76 -8.83
CA LEU A 110 4.46 22.49 -7.49
C LEU A 110 3.33 22.53 -6.45
N ALA A 111 2.49 23.57 -6.44
CA ALA A 111 1.36 23.66 -5.52
C ALA A 111 0.37 22.49 -5.67
N LEU A 112 0.17 21.97 -6.89
CA LEU A 112 -0.65 20.79 -7.13
C LEU A 112 0.00 19.53 -6.55
N LEU A 113 1.31 19.37 -6.69
CA LEU A 113 2.06 18.25 -6.10
C LEU A 113 2.08 18.32 -4.57
N GLU A 114 2.22 19.51 -4.00
CA GLU A 114 2.15 19.72 -2.54
C GLU A 114 0.77 19.36 -1.99
N ALA A 115 -0.31 19.78 -2.69
CA ALA A 115 -1.68 19.40 -2.31
C ALA A 115 -1.91 17.88 -2.39
N ALA A 116 -1.41 17.23 -3.44
CA ALA A 116 -1.45 15.78 -3.57
C ALA A 116 -0.66 15.08 -2.46
N ASN A 117 0.56 15.56 -2.13
CA ASN A 117 1.39 15.01 -1.07
C ASN A 117 0.73 15.11 0.32
N GLU A 118 0.15 16.25 0.65
CA GLU A 118 -0.57 16.43 1.92
C GLU A 118 -1.81 15.53 2.01
N ARG A 119 -2.53 15.39 0.89
CA ARG A 119 -3.69 14.50 0.81
C ARG A 119 -3.29 13.03 0.94
N LEU A 120 -2.20 12.63 0.28
CA LEU A 120 -1.61 11.30 0.42
C LEU A 120 -1.30 10.99 1.88
N ALA A 121 -0.52 11.86 2.54
CA ALA A 121 -0.14 11.69 3.95
C ALA A 121 -1.37 11.57 4.87
N THR A 122 -2.44 12.33 4.60
CA THR A 122 -3.70 12.24 5.35
C THR A 122 -4.40 10.90 5.15
N ARG A 123 -4.45 10.39 3.91
CA ARG A 123 -5.07 9.09 3.60
C ARG A 123 -4.26 7.92 4.15
N GLU A 124 -2.94 7.98 4.02
CA GLU A 124 -2.02 6.97 4.58
C GLU A 124 -2.09 6.92 6.10
N ALA A 125 -2.07 8.08 6.78
CA ALA A 125 -2.16 8.14 8.24
C ALA A 125 -3.44 7.48 8.77
N ARG A 126 -4.55 7.60 8.03
CA ARG A 126 -5.80 6.92 8.35
C ARG A 126 -5.72 5.42 8.06
N ALA A 127 -5.21 5.05 6.89
CA ALA A 127 -5.13 3.64 6.46
C ALA A 127 -4.17 2.83 7.35
N LEU A 128 -3.09 3.45 7.83
CA LEU A 128 -2.11 2.85 8.73
C LEU A 128 -2.43 3.06 10.22
N ALA A 129 -3.59 3.64 10.55
CA ALA A 129 -4.03 3.88 11.93
C ALA A 129 -2.95 4.51 12.83
N VAL A 130 -2.19 5.50 12.32
CA VAL A 130 -0.98 6.04 12.97
C VAL A 130 -1.27 6.69 14.32
N THR A 131 -2.52 7.12 14.54
CA THR A 131 -3.00 7.68 15.80
C THR A 131 -3.47 6.63 16.82
N GLU A 132 -3.52 5.36 16.42
CA GLU A 132 -4.05 4.24 17.18
C GLU A 132 -2.96 3.16 17.36
N LEU A 133 -1.72 3.59 17.62
CA LEU A 133 -0.62 2.65 17.82
C LEU A 133 -0.86 1.76 19.05
N PRO A 134 -0.39 0.49 19.01
CA PRO A 134 -0.57 -0.46 20.10
C PRO A 134 0.12 -0.02 21.39
N ASP A 135 -0.41 -0.48 22.53
CA ASP A 135 0.21 -0.25 23.83
C ASP A 135 1.56 -0.98 23.91
N PRO A 136 2.67 -0.25 24.11
CA PRO A 136 4.00 -0.84 24.25
C PRO A 136 4.16 -1.74 25.48
N ALA A 137 3.31 -1.63 26.48
CA ALA A 137 3.35 -2.48 27.68
C ALA A 137 3.15 -3.97 27.39
N GLY A 138 2.51 -4.30 26.26
CA GLY A 138 2.38 -5.68 25.77
C GLY A 138 3.65 -6.28 25.18
N GLY A 139 4.72 -5.48 25.05
CA GLY A 139 6.00 -5.91 24.49
C GLY A 139 6.02 -6.08 22.97
N PRO A 140 7.17 -6.56 22.41
CA PRO A 140 7.35 -6.71 20.97
C PRO A 140 6.31 -7.59 20.28
N ASP A 141 5.88 -8.68 20.92
CA ASP A 141 4.92 -9.62 20.37
C ASP A 141 3.53 -8.96 20.18
N ALA A 142 3.01 -8.30 21.21
CA ALA A 142 1.72 -7.62 21.13
C ALA A 142 1.74 -6.46 20.10
N VAL A 143 2.86 -5.76 20.00
CA VAL A 143 3.04 -4.72 18.99
C VAL A 143 3.06 -5.31 17.59
N ALA A 144 3.76 -6.43 17.36
CA ALA A 144 3.79 -7.11 16.06
C ALA A 144 2.38 -7.65 15.68
N ASP A 145 1.66 -8.24 16.64
CA ASP A 145 0.28 -8.74 16.45
C ASP A 145 -0.68 -7.62 16.02
N ALA A 146 -0.51 -6.42 16.56
CA ALA A 146 -1.36 -5.28 16.23
C ALA A 146 -0.98 -4.61 14.90
N LEU A 147 0.30 -4.48 14.59
CA LEU A 147 0.77 -3.80 13.37
C LEU A 147 0.64 -4.63 12.09
N ALA A 148 0.82 -5.95 12.18
CA ALA A 148 0.81 -6.82 11.00
C ALA A 148 -0.52 -6.80 10.22
N PRO A 149 -1.71 -6.89 10.83
CA PRO A 149 -2.98 -6.78 10.11
C PRO A 149 -3.17 -5.41 9.44
N VAL A 150 -2.75 -4.33 10.10
CA VAL A 150 -2.83 -2.97 9.58
C VAL A 150 -1.95 -2.83 8.33
N LEU A 151 -0.70 -3.29 8.40
CA LEU A 151 0.20 -3.28 7.27
C LEU A 151 -0.32 -4.14 6.12
N HIS A 152 -0.81 -5.35 6.41
CA HIS A 152 -1.42 -6.22 5.40
C HIS A 152 -2.63 -5.57 4.72
N GLY A 153 -3.53 -4.98 5.49
CA GLY A 153 -4.69 -4.25 4.98
C GLY A 153 -4.28 -3.07 4.07
N TYR A 154 -3.21 -2.36 4.44
CA TYR A 154 -2.67 -1.28 3.62
C TYR A 154 -2.07 -1.81 2.31
N LEU A 155 -1.28 -2.89 2.35
CA LEU A 155 -0.68 -3.51 1.17
C LEU A 155 -1.71 -4.06 0.18
N THR A 156 -2.81 -4.63 0.67
CA THR A 156 -3.86 -5.26 -0.16
C THR A 156 -4.95 -4.29 -0.60
N GLY A 157 -5.30 -3.32 0.24
CA GLY A 157 -6.44 -2.43 0.03
C GLY A 157 -6.10 -1.05 -0.54
N HIS A 158 -4.81 -0.64 -0.57
CA HIS A 158 -4.43 0.73 -0.90
C HIS A 158 -3.26 0.82 -1.89
N ARG A 159 -3.26 -0.07 -2.90
CA ARG A 159 -2.21 -0.10 -3.93
C ARG A 159 -2.02 1.27 -4.61
N GLU A 160 -3.10 2.00 -4.86
CA GLU A 160 -3.04 3.32 -5.50
C GLU A 160 -2.30 4.36 -4.65
N LEU A 161 -2.41 4.30 -3.31
CA LEU A 161 -1.66 5.19 -2.42
C LEU A 161 -0.17 4.86 -2.43
N LEU A 162 0.18 3.57 -2.47
CA LEU A 162 1.58 3.12 -2.59
C LEU A 162 2.23 3.62 -3.88
N VAL A 163 1.53 3.53 -5.03
CA VAL A 163 2.03 4.08 -6.29
C VAL A 163 2.27 5.58 -6.16
N CYS A 164 1.29 6.34 -5.63
CA CYS A 164 1.41 7.78 -5.43
C CYS A 164 2.58 8.12 -4.50
N ARG A 165 2.79 7.34 -3.42
CA ARG A 165 3.90 7.51 -2.48
C ARG A 165 5.24 7.50 -3.19
N TYR A 166 5.50 6.49 -4.02
CA TYR A 166 6.79 6.37 -4.71
C TYR A 166 6.95 7.35 -5.87
N GLU A 167 5.88 7.66 -6.61
CA GLU A 167 5.90 8.71 -7.63
C GLU A 167 6.28 10.08 -7.01
N LEU A 168 5.65 10.46 -5.89
CA LEU A 168 5.93 11.72 -5.20
C LEU A 168 7.30 11.72 -4.53
N ALA A 169 7.74 10.59 -3.94
CA ALA A 169 9.06 10.46 -3.35
C ALA A 169 10.17 10.68 -4.38
N LEU A 170 10.05 10.05 -5.56
CA LEU A 170 11.00 10.19 -6.66
C LEU A 170 10.98 11.60 -7.26
N GLU A 171 9.81 12.22 -7.41
CA GLU A 171 9.72 13.61 -7.87
C GLU A 171 10.33 14.58 -6.85
N ALA A 172 10.18 14.32 -5.55
CA ALA A 172 10.77 15.11 -4.49
C ALA A 172 12.32 15.11 -4.53
N THR A 173 12.97 14.09 -5.09
CA THR A 173 14.44 14.08 -5.28
C THR A 173 14.91 15.15 -6.26
N ARG A 174 14.02 15.63 -7.12
CA ARG A 174 14.33 16.63 -8.17
C ARG A 174 13.82 18.03 -7.85
N ARG A 175 13.04 18.18 -6.75
CA ARG A 175 12.37 19.44 -6.35
C ARG A 175 12.57 19.69 -4.86
N PRO A 176 13.52 20.55 -4.47
CA PRO A 176 13.82 20.82 -3.06
C PRO A 176 12.60 21.28 -2.23
N GLU A 177 11.71 22.07 -2.82
CA GLU A 177 10.50 22.56 -2.15
C GLU A 177 9.54 21.42 -1.86
N LEU A 178 9.30 20.53 -2.85
CA LEU A 178 8.48 19.33 -2.66
C LEU A 178 9.14 18.38 -1.65
N ARG A 179 10.48 18.25 -1.69
CA ARG A 179 11.24 17.45 -0.73
C ARG A 179 10.97 17.89 0.71
N HIS A 180 11.02 19.20 0.95
CA HIS A 180 10.73 19.75 2.28
C HIS A 180 9.32 19.37 2.75
N ARG A 181 8.30 19.51 1.89
CA ARG A 181 6.91 19.14 2.20
C ARG A 181 6.72 17.64 2.40
N TYR A 182 7.40 16.83 1.60
CA TYR A 182 7.39 15.39 1.73
C TYR A 182 7.98 14.93 3.08
N ASP A 183 9.11 15.51 3.47
CA ASP A 183 9.77 15.22 4.75
C ASP A 183 8.94 15.68 5.95
N GLU A 184 8.27 16.82 5.82
CA GLU A 184 7.35 17.34 6.83
C GLU A 184 6.15 16.39 7.03
N ALA A 185 5.53 15.95 5.94
CA ALA A 185 4.44 14.99 5.97
C ALA A 185 4.89 13.64 6.58
N GLY A 186 6.11 13.21 6.30
CA GLY A 186 6.71 11.98 6.85
C GLY A 186 6.90 11.99 8.37
N ARG A 187 6.96 13.16 9.01
CA ARG A 187 7.03 13.25 10.48
C ARG A 187 5.82 12.64 11.18
N ARG A 188 4.64 12.72 10.57
CA ARG A 188 3.40 12.12 11.10
C ARG A 188 3.50 10.62 11.36
N PHE A 189 4.35 9.94 10.59
CA PHE A 189 4.59 8.50 10.74
C PHE A 189 5.78 8.22 11.65
N ARG A 190 6.85 9.00 11.50
CA ARG A 190 8.10 8.77 12.24
C ARG A 190 8.00 9.08 13.72
N GLU A 191 7.33 10.19 14.10
CA GLU A 191 7.26 10.61 15.51
C GLU A 191 6.49 9.61 16.38
N PRO A 192 5.30 9.10 16.01
CA PRO A 192 4.62 8.07 16.77
C PRO A 192 5.42 6.77 16.88
N LEU A 193 6.07 6.33 15.79
CA LEU A 193 6.92 5.14 15.81
C LEU A 193 8.15 5.31 16.70
N LEU A 194 8.75 6.51 16.73
CA LEU A 194 9.85 6.80 17.64
C LEU A 194 9.39 6.73 19.11
N ALA A 195 8.21 7.26 19.41
CA ALA A 195 7.63 7.17 20.75
C ALA A 195 7.35 5.70 21.14
N LEU A 196 6.77 4.91 20.24
CA LEU A 196 6.51 3.49 20.45
C LEU A 196 7.80 2.70 20.73
N VAL A 197 8.81 2.84 19.87
CA VAL A 197 10.09 2.14 19.99
C VAL A 197 10.84 2.57 21.27
N THR A 198 10.72 3.85 21.67
CA THR A 198 11.27 4.34 22.95
C THR A 198 10.57 3.68 24.13
N ALA A 199 9.25 3.61 24.12
CA ALA A 199 8.45 3.02 25.18
C ALA A 199 8.62 1.50 25.30
N LEU A 200 8.96 0.83 24.21
CA LEU A 200 9.37 -0.60 24.22
C LEU A 200 10.74 -0.85 24.90
N GLY A 201 11.45 0.20 25.31
CA GLY A 201 12.74 0.07 26.00
C GLY A 201 13.94 -0.11 25.08
N SER A 202 13.83 0.35 23.83
CA SER A 202 14.96 0.29 22.88
C SER A 202 16.18 1.06 23.41
N PRO A 203 17.41 0.50 23.36
CA PRO A 203 18.63 1.21 23.75
C PRO A 203 19.05 2.30 22.74
N ASP A 204 18.56 2.25 21.51
CA ASP A 204 18.80 3.26 20.46
C ASP A 204 17.52 3.52 19.65
N PRO A 205 16.54 4.27 20.22
CA PRO A 205 15.25 4.44 19.61
C PRO A 205 15.28 5.07 18.21
N ARG A 206 16.21 6.03 17.99
CA ARG A 206 16.31 6.71 16.69
C ARG A 206 16.76 5.78 15.58
N ARG A 207 17.80 4.99 15.80
CA ARG A 207 18.32 4.02 14.85
C ARG A 207 17.30 2.90 14.60
N HIS A 208 16.67 2.40 15.67
CA HIS A 208 15.69 1.32 15.56
C HIS A 208 14.40 1.79 14.85
N THR A 209 13.95 3.02 15.08
CA THR A 209 12.84 3.60 14.31
C THR A 209 13.19 3.70 12.82
N LEU A 210 14.41 4.11 12.48
CA LEU A 210 14.86 4.13 11.08
C LEU A 210 14.84 2.72 10.47
N SER A 211 15.31 1.71 11.21
CA SER A 211 15.30 0.32 10.73
C SER A 211 13.87 -0.21 10.53
N LEU A 212 12.96 0.11 11.44
CA LEU A 212 11.55 -0.29 11.32
C LEU A 212 10.87 0.37 10.10
N ILE A 213 11.11 1.66 9.90
CA ILE A 213 10.60 2.39 8.73
C ILE A 213 11.19 1.81 7.44
N ALA A 214 12.51 1.59 7.39
CA ALA A 214 13.17 1.05 6.21
C ALA A 214 12.68 -0.37 5.86
N TRP A 215 12.44 -1.21 6.86
CA TRP A 215 11.85 -2.54 6.65
C TRP A 215 10.42 -2.43 6.08
N SER A 216 9.59 -1.57 6.68
CA SER A 216 8.21 -1.35 6.23
C SER A 216 8.16 -0.76 4.82
N ASP A 217 8.97 0.26 4.52
CA ASP A 217 9.07 0.85 3.18
C ASP A 217 9.58 -0.16 2.15
N GLY A 218 10.56 -1.00 2.51
CA GLY A 218 11.05 -2.09 1.66
C GLY A 218 9.96 -3.11 1.35
N MET A 219 9.15 -3.50 2.34
CA MET A 219 8.02 -4.39 2.17
C MET A 219 6.95 -3.78 1.25
N MET A 220 6.57 -2.51 1.49
CA MET A 220 5.63 -1.77 0.66
C MET A 220 6.10 -1.68 -0.79
N PHE A 221 7.38 -1.34 -1.02
CA PHE A 221 7.96 -1.26 -2.36
C PHE A 221 7.98 -2.63 -3.06
N ALA A 222 8.42 -3.68 -2.36
CA ALA A 222 8.48 -5.04 -2.91
C ALA A 222 7.11 -5.52 -3.39
N CYS A 223 6.03 -5.19 -2.65
CA CYS A 223 4.66 -5.60 -2.98
C CYS A 223 4.01 -4.74 -4.07
N VAL A 224 4.41 -3.47 -4.26
CA VAL A 224 3.76 -2.61 -5.27
C VAL A 224 4.51 -2.58 -6.60
N ALA A 225 5.83 -2.63 -6.58
CA ALA A 225 6.68 -2.44 -7.76
C ALA A 225 7.89 -3.38 -7.81
N GLY A 226 8.17 -4.11 -6.74
CA GLY A 226 9.30 -5.03 -6.65
C GLY A 226 8.96 -6.47 -7.01
N SER A 227 9.82 -7.40 -6.56
CA SER A 227 9.75 -8.81 -6.90
C SER A 227 8.56 -9.56 -6.31
N HIS A 228 7.92 -9.02 -5.26
CA HIS A 228 6.74 -9.60 -4.61
C HIS A 228 5.42 -8.92 -5.01
N HIS A 229 5.37 -8.24 -6.16
CA HIS A 229 4.16 -7.53 -6.62
C HIS A 229 2.96 -8.45 -6.91
N ALA A 230 3.20 -9.72 -7.16
CA ALA A 230 2.17 -10.72 -7.43
C ALA A 230 1.71 -11.48 -6.17
N GLU A 231 2.46 -11.41 -5.09
CA GLU A 231 2.21 -12.19 -3.87
C GLU A 231 2.50 -11.35 -2.63
N VAL A 232 1.45 -10.78 -2.06
CA VAL A 232 1.55 -10.00 -0.81
C VAL A 232 1.71 -10.96 0.36
N PRO A 233 2.69 -10.74 1.27
CA PRO A 233 2.86 -11.57 2.46
C PRO A 233 1.61 -11.62 3.32
N THR A 234 1.32 -12.79 3.90
CA THR A 234 0.20 -12.96 4.82
C THR A 234 0.37 -12.15 6.10
N PRO A 235 -0.73 -11.88 6.85
CA PRO A 235 -0.61 -11.23 8.17
C PRO A 235 0.37 -11.96 9.11
N ASP A 236 0.39 -13.31 9.09
CA ASP A 236 1.31 -14.10 9.92
C ASP A 236 2.77 -13.91 9.52
N GLN A 237 3.08 -13.87 8.22
CA GLN A 237 4.44 -13.59 7.74
C GLN A 237 4.90 -12.17 8.10
N LEU A 238 4.01 -11.19 7.98
CA LEU A 238 4.31 -9.81 8.39
C LEU A 238 4.52 -9.69 9.91
N ARG A 239 3.69 -10.40 10.68
CA ARG A 239 3.82 -10.47 12.15
C ARG A 239 5.17 -11.06 12.56
N ASP A 240 5.55 -12.19 11.96
CA ASP A 240 6.81 -12.86 12.28
C ASP A 240 8.00 -11.95 11.97
N GLY A 241 8.03 -11.30 10.81
CA GLY A 241 9.08 -10.33 10.47
C GLY A 241 9.13 -9.12 11.39
N LEU A 242 7.96 -8.56 11.77
CA LEU A 242 7.89 -7.46 12.74
C LEU A 242 8.38 -7.91 14.13
N ARG A 243 8.00 -9.11 14.58
CA ARG A 243 8.42 -9.68 15.87
C ARG A 243 9.93 -9.87 15.93
N GLU A 244 10.51 -10.47 14.91
CA GLU A 244 11.97 -10.67 14.81
C GLU A 244 12.71 -9.34 14.89
N LEU A 245 12.24 -8.34 14.13
CA LEU A 245 12.82 -7.01 14.08
C LEU A 245 12.73 -6.32 15.45
N LEU A 246 11.53 -6.26 16.04
CA LEU A 246 11.27 -5.58 17.32
C LEU A 246 12.00 -6.27 18.49
N THR A 247 12.00 -7.60 18.55
CA THR A 247 12.71 -8.37 19.57
C THR A 247 14.22 -8.12 19.50
N GLY A 248 14.78 -8.11 18.28
CA GLY A 248 16.20 -7.80 18.08
C GLY A 248 16.57 -6.36 18.48
N MET A 249 15.63 -5.42 18.37
CA MET A 249 15.82 -4.03 18.79
C MET A 249 15.81 -3.84 20.31
N VAL A 250 14.94 -4.55 21.01
CA VAL A 250 14.75 -4.41 22.46
C VAL A 250 15.73 -5.30 23.23
N GLY A 251 16.03 -6.51 22.70
CA GLY A 251 16.95 -7.46 23.31
C GLY A 251 18.43 -7.14 23.11
N ALA A 252 18.77 -6.24 22.20
CA ALA A 252 20.15 -5.78 22.03
C ALA A 252 20.52 -4.85 23.21
N GLY A 253 21.21 -5.35 24.22
CA GLY A 253 21.87 -4.53 25.23
C GLY A 253 22.72 -3.42 24.57
N PRO A 254 23.15 -2.39 25.33
CA PRO A 254 23.97 -1.33 24.78
C PRO A 254 25.18 -1.93 24.06
N PRO A 255 25.58 -1.37 22.90
CA PRO A 255 26.75 -1.85 22.20
C PRO A 255 27.94 -1.87 23.17
N ASP A 256 28.65 -3.02 23.23
CA ASP A 256 29.85 -3.17 24.02
C ASP A 256 30.90 -2.18 23.49
N ASP A 257 31.14 -1.11 24.23
CA ASP A 257 32.03 0.01 23.88
C ASP A 257 33.51 -0.39 23.94
N ARG A 258 33.80 -1.69 23.75
CA ARG A 258 35.15 -2.27 23.78
C ARG A 258 35.64 -2.59 22.37
N ARG A 259 35.86 -1.55 21.54
CA ARG A 259 36.81 -1.64 20.42
C ARG A 259 37.52 -0.31 20.19
#